data_9160c49048c2affcc63421cb72cd2a97
#
_entry.id   9160c49048c2affcc63421cb72cd2a97
#
_cell.length_a   1.000
_cell.length_b   1.000
_cell.length_c   1.000
_cell.angle_alpha   90.00
_cell.angle_beta   90.00
_cell.angle_gamma   90.00
#
_symmetry.space_group_name_H-M   'P 1'
#
loop_
_entity.id
_entity.type
_entity.pdbx_description
1 polymer ?
#
loop_
_entity_poly.entity_id
_entity_poly.type
_entity_poly.pdbx_seq_one_letter_code
_entity_poly.pdbx_strand_id
1 'polypeptide(L)'
;AVNARKLPDTVLQKEDRNAANDPTDFFHYVMFSWGNCQAGDRLVMERKLGRSPSSDEMSAGFTPGVRFYFKYDDLDKHPQAIHDGFLPIKVKDEVKLADYVYMIVVPFEYKEQIMKVMPECLVDRVCCLSHDKLDVWQWSEKVYSFVHEMTKCN
;
A
#
# COMPACT_ATOMS: atom_id res chain seq x y z
N ALA A 1 4.05 -1.71 -0.02
CA ALA A 1 2.89 -2.54 0.30
C ALA A 1 2.87 -2.85 1.80
N VAL A 2 1.76 -2.56 2.44
CA VAL A 2 1.59 -2.86 3.86
C VAL A 2 1.26 -4.34 4.02
N ASN A 3 1.92 -4.99 4.95
CA ASN A 3 1.61 -6.36 5.31
C ASN A 3 0.25 -6.40 6.02
N ALA A 4 -0.70 -7.18 5.50
CA ALA A 4 -2.02 -7.31 6.10
C ALA A 4 -2.00 -7.74 7.57
N ARG A 5 -0.96 -8.46 8.01
CA ARG A 5 -0.78 -8.85 9.42
C ARG A 5 -0.51 -7.66 10.33
N LYS A 6 -0.12 -6.52 9.75
CA LYS A 6 0.24 -5.32 10.49
C LYS A 6 -0.86 -4.25 10.45
N LEU A 7 -2.03 -4.56 9.93
CA LEU A 7 -3.15 -3.61 9.90
C LEU A 7 -3.49 -3.01 11.27
N PRO A 8 -3.45 -3.76 12.38
CA PRO A 8 -3.67 -3.18 13.71
C PRO A 8 -2.59 -2.19 14.13
N ASP A 9 -1.40 -2.29 13.55
CA ASP A 9 -0.29 -1.39 13.91
C ASP A 9 -0.48 -0.05 13.21
N THR A 10 -0.19 1.01 13.92
CA THR A 10 -0.26 2.38 13.39
C THR A 10 1.06 2.87 12.82
N VAL A 11 2.05 2.00 12.76
CA VAL A 11 3.41 2.31 12.32
C VAL A 11 3.85 1.31 11.26
N LEU A 12 4.37 1.81 10.15
CA LEU A 12 5.03 0.97 9.14
C LEU A 12 6.48 0.77 9.56
N GLN A 13 6.86 -0.48 9.74
CA GLN A 13 8.21 -0.85 10.14
C GLN A 13 9.01 -1.39 8.95
N LYS A 14 10.33 -1.29 9.04
CA LYS A 14 11.23 -1.87 8.04
C LYS A 14 11.03 -3.38 7.88
N GLU A 15 10.59 -4.07 8.92
CA GLU A 15 10.30 -5.50 8.92
C GLU A 15 9.00 -5.87 8.19
N ASP A 16 8.16 -4.90 7.90
CA ASP A 16 6.87 -5.12 7.23
C ASP A 16 7.01 -5.34 5.73
N ARG A 17 8.16 -5.01 5.17
CA ARG A 17 8.43 -5.23 3.76
C ARG A 17 8.82 -6.68 3.47
N ASN A 18 8.77 -7.06 2.21
CA ASN A 18 9.24 -8.37 1.77
C ASN A 18 10.76 -8.33 1.60
N ALA A 19 11.47 -8.75 2.63
CA ALA A 19 12.92 -8.70 2.64
C ALA A 19 13.59 -9.75 1.72
N ALA A 20 12.87 -10.79 1.33
CA ALA A 20 13.47 -11.91 0.58
C ALA A 20 14.06 -11.47 -0.78
N ASN A 21 13.45 -10.48 -1.43
CA ASN A 21 13.85 -9.99 -2.74
C ASN A 21 14.37 -8.55 -2.72
N ASP A 22 14.48 -7.96 -1.53
CA ASP A 22 14.97 -6.60 -1.40
C ASP A 22 16.50 -6.58 -1.39
N PRO A 23 17.16 -5.60 -2.02
CA PRO A 23 18.58 -5.38 -1.84
C PRO A 23 18.93 -5.18 -0.36
N THR A 24 20.12 -5.59 0.03
CA THR A 24 20.56 -5.58 1.44
C THR A 24 20.46 -4.20 2.09
N ASP A 25 20.76 -3.15 1.35
CA ASP A 25 20.71 -1.77 1.83
C ASP A 25 19.27 -1.27 2.05
N PHE A 26 18.25 -1.94 1.52
CA PHE A 26 16.85 -1.58 1.71
C PHE A 26 16.25 -2.13 3.01
N PHE A 27 16.91 -3.03 3.70
CA PHE A 27 16.41 -3.64 4.93
C PHE A 27 16.09 -2.65 6.05
N HIS A 28 16.65 -1.46 6.00
CA HIS A 28 16.46 -0.44 7.02
C HIS A 28 15.46 0.64 6.65
N TYR A 29 14.70 0.45 5.58
CA TYR A 29 13.82 1.50 5.06
C TYR A 29 12.39 0.99 4.84
N VAL A 30 11.42 1.89 5.05
CA VAL A 30 10.07 1.74 4.52
C VAL A 30 10.09 2.33 3.11
N MET A 31 9.73 1.53 2.12
CA MET A 31 9.80 1.91 0.72
C MET A 31 8.42 2.25 0.17
N PHE A 32 8.38 3.32 -0.63
CA PHE A 32 7.16 3.79 -1.28
C PHE A 32 7.32 3.70 -2.79
N SER A 33 6.23 3.37 -3.48
CA SER A 33 6.18 3.37 -4.94
C SER A 33 5.14 4.38 -5.41
N TRP A 34 5.19 4.72 -6.70
CA TRP A 34 4.19 5.60 -7.29
C TRP A 34 2.79 4.99 -7.18
N GLY A 35 1.75 5.84 -7.07
CA GLY A 35 0.39 5.44 -6.75
C GLY A 35 -0.28 4.48 -7.73
N ASN A 36 0.22 4.39 -8.97
CA ASN A 36 -0.27 3.47 -10.00
C ASN A 36 0.57 2.19 -10.12
N CYS A 37 1.49 1.95 -9.21
CA CYS A 37 2.35 0.76 -9.23
C CYS A 37 1.62 -0.48 -8.71
N GLN A 38 1.83 -1.63 -9.35
CA GLN A 38 1.24 -2.91 -8.96
C GLN A 38 2.16 -3.76 -8.07
N ALA A 39 3.33 -3.24 -7.71
CA ALA A 39 4.32 -4.00 -6.93
C ALA A 39 3.76 -4.51 -5.58
N GLY A 40 2.96 -3.69 -4.91
CA GLY A 40 2.33 -4.07 -3.64
C GLY A 40 1.36 -5.23 -3.79
N ASP A 41 0.53 -5.21 -4.83
CA ASP A 41 -0.42 -6.28 -5.12
C ASP A 41 0.28 -7.58 -5.44
N ARG A 42 1.37 -7.50 -6.22
CA ARG A 42 2.21 -8.66 -6.52
C ARG A 42 2.79 -9.27 -5.25
N LEU A 43 3.29 -8.47 -4.32
CA LEU A 43 3.83 -8.95 -3.04
C LEU A 43 2.76 -9.65 -2.19
N VAL A 44 1.55 -9.12 -2.16
CA VAL A 44 0.43 -9.76 -1.47
C VAL A 44 0.15 -11.14 -2.07
N MET A 45 0.13 -11.24 -3.40
CA MET A 45 -0.09 -12.51 -4.08
C MET A 45 1.08 -13.49 -3.84
N GLU A 46 2.32 -13.02 -3.87
CA GLU A 46 3.49 -13.85 -3.57
C GLU A 46 3.39 -14.47 -2.18
N ARG A 47 2.99 -13.70 -1.19
CA ARG A 47 2.82 -14.21 0.19
C ARG A 47 1.69 -15.23 0.28
N LYS A 48 0.59 -14.98 -0.41
CA LYS A 48 -0.56 -15.90 -0.42
C LYS A 48 -0.22 -17.23 -1.08
N LEU A 49 0.54 -17.20 -2.18
CA LEU A 49 0.86 -18.39 -2.98
C LEU A 49 2.13 -19.11 -2.50
N GLY A 50 3.01 -18.41 -1.78
CA GLY A 50 4.35 -18.94 -1.42
C GLY A 50 5.32 -18.96 -2.61
N ARG A 51 4.99 -18.31 -3.71
CA ARG A 51 5.79 -18.21 -4.94
C ARG A 51 5.37 -16.96 -5.73
N SER A 52 6.13 -16.61 -6.76
CA SER A 52 5.74 -15.52 -7.67
C SER A 52 4.47 -15.87 -8.43
N PRO A 53 3.49 -14.97 -8.50
CA PRO A 53 2.27 -15.20 -9.28
C PRO A 53 2.55 -15.16 -10.78
N SER A 54 1.81 -15.98 -11.53
CA SER A 54 1.82 -15.90 -12.99
C SER A 54 1.00 -14.71 -13.48
N SER A 55 1.14 -14.35 -14.76
CA SER A 55 0.33 -13.31 -15.38
C SER A 55 -1.16 -13.64 -15.33
N ASP A 56 -1.53 -14.90 -15.53
CA ASP A 56 -2.93 -15.35 -15.45
C ASP A 56 -3.48 -15.21 -14.04
N GLU A 57 -2.70 -15.55 -13.02
CA GLU A 57 -3.09 -15.38 -11.63
C GLU A 57 -3.28 -13.91 -11.26
N MET A 58 -2.45 -13.02 -11.76
CA MET A 58 -2.60 -11.58 -11.56
C MET A 58 -3.83 -11.02 -12.31
N SER A 59 -4.19 -11.62 -13.43
CA SER A 59 -5.38 -11.19 -14.19
C SER A 59 -6.68 -11.76 -13.64
N ALA A 60 -6.76 -13.07 -13.48
CA ALA A 60 -8.01 -13.77 -13.17
C ALA A 60 -8.15 -14.20 -11.71
N GLY A 61 -7.04 -14.47 -11.03
CA GLY A 61 -7.01 -14.92 -9.63
C GLY A 61 -6.60 -13.85 -8.63
N PHE A 62 -6.51 -12.61 -9.06
CA PHE A 62 -6.06 -11.50 -8.24
C PHE A 62 -7.03 -11.20 -7.10
N THR A 63 -6.49 -11.13 -5.88
CA THR A 63 -7.22 -10.70 -4.69
C THR A 63 -6.71 -9.33 -4.30
N PRO A 64 -7.54 -8.28 -4.33
CA PRO A 64 -7.10 -6.94 -3.99
C PRO A 64 -6.77 -6.81 -2.50
N GLY A 65 -5.70 -6.09 -2.20
CA GLY A 65 -5.33 -5.74 -0.84
C GLY A 65 -5.78 -4.33 -0.48
N VAL A 66 -5.54 -3.97 0.77
CA VAL A 66 -5.70 -2.59 1.23
C VAL A 66 -4.53 -1.76 0.71
N ARG A 67 -4.81 -0.59 0.18
CA ARG A 67 -3.79 0.34 -0.31
C ARG A 67 -3.72 1.56 0.58
N PHE A 68 -2.51 1.91 0.99
CA PHE A 68 -2.22 3.09 1.79
C PHE A 68 -1.55 4.12 0.90
N TYR A 69 -2.18 5.28 0.78
CA TYR A 69 -1.68 6.40 -0.02
C TYR A 69 -1.14 7.50 0.87
N PHE A 70 -0.04 8.08 0.44
CA PHE A 70 0.66 9.17 1.14
C PHE A 70 0.88 10.29 0.14
N LYS A 71 0.85 11.54 0.62
CA LYS A 71 1.26 12.66 -0.19
C LYS A 71 2.78 12.73 -0.21
N TYR A 72 3.36 12.86 -1.37
CA TYR A 72 4.81 12.95 -1.54
C TYR A 72 5.40 14.08 -0.69
N ASP A 73 4.78 15.27 -0.72
CA ASP A 73 5.28 16.44 0.02
C ASP A 73 5.29 16.19 1.52
N ASP A 74 4.34 15.43 2.06
CA ASP A 74 4.31 15.11 3.48
C ASP A 74 5.44 14.16 3.86
N LEU A 75 5.66 13.12 3.03
CA LEU A 75 6.76 12.17 3.24
C LEU A 75 8.12 12.85 3.07
N ASP A 76 8.25 13.78 2.14
CA ASP A 76 9.48 14.50 1.87
C ASP A 76 9.94 15.31 3.09
N LYS A 77 9.00 15.74 3.93
CA LYS A 77 9.28 16.47 5.17
C LYS A 77 9.66 15.56 6.33
N HIS A 78 9.54 14.26 6.17
CA HIS A 78 9.92 13.32 7.24
C HIS A 78 11.43 13.42 7.50
N PRO A 79 11.88 13.52 8.78
CA PRO A 79 13.30 13.69 9.10
C PRO A 79 14.22 12.60 8.54
N GLN A 80 13.67 11.41 8.30
CA GLN A 80 14.42 10.25 7.82
C GLN A 80 14.14 9.92 6.34
N ALA A 81 13.53 10.85 5.61
CA ALA A 81 13.26 10.67 4.19
C ALA A 81 14.55 10.70 3.36
N ILE A 82 14.65 9.78 2.41
CA ILE A 82 15.80 9.64 1.52
C ILE A 82 15.33 9.51 0.07
N HIS A 83 16.07 10.16 -0.82
CA HIS A 83 15.88 10.09 -2.27
C HIS A 83 17.15 9.51 -2.90
N ASP A 84 17.06 8.33 -3.49
CA ASP A 84 18.20 7.66 -4.12
C ASP A 84 18.04 7.47 -5.64
N GLY A 85 16.94 7.97 -6.20
CA GLY A 85 16.65 7.87 -7.64
C GLY A 85 16.04 6.56 -8.09
N PHE A 86 15.96 5.55 -7.22
CA PHE A 86 15.35 4.25 -7.55
C PHE A 86 13.86 4.22 -7.24
N LEU A 87 13.49 4.73 -6.08
CA LEU A 87 12.10 4.86 -5.63
C LEU A 87 11.75 6.33 -5.51
N PRO A 88 10.47 6.70 -5.55
CA PRO A 88 10.09 8.10 -5.33
C PRO A 88 10.62 8.61 -3.99
N ILE A 89 10.53 7.79 -2.96
CA ILE A 89 11.00 8.12 -1.61
C ILE A 89 11.12 6.85 -0.78
N LYS A 90 12.04 6.84 0.15
CA LYS A 90 12.09 5.83 1.22
C LYS A 90 12.36 6.52 2.54
N VAL A 91 11.86 5.94 3.63
CA VAL A 91 11.99 6.49 4.98
C VAL A 91 12.66 5.46 5.88
N LYS A 92 13.69 5.90 6.59
CA LYS A 92 14.46 5.01 7.47
C LYS A 92 13.61 4.57 8.66
N ASP A 93 13.69 3.30 8.97
CA ASP A 93 13.13 2.61 10.12
C ASP A 93 11.60 2.54 10.16
N GLU A 94 10.87 3.65 10.30
CA GLU A 94 9.44 3.62 10.50
C GLU A 94 8.71 4.85 9.96
N VAL A 95 7.42 4.68 9.67
CA VAL A 95 6.51 5.77 9.34
C VAL A 95 5.24 5.60 10.18
N LYS A 96 4.89 6.61 10.96
CA LYS A 96 3.65 6.64 11.73
C LYS A 96 2.48 6.91 10.81
N LEU A 97 1.60 5.92 10.65
CA LEU A 97 0.46 6.06 9.73
C LEU A 97 -0.47 7.21 10.11
N ALA A 98 -0.73 7.40 11.40
CA ALA A 98 -1.62 8.46 11.86
C ALA A 98 -1.13 9.86 11.46
N ASP A 99 0.18 10.05 11.33
CA ASP A 99 0.79 11.35 11.01
C ASP A 99 0.93 11.58 9.50
N TYR A 100 1.05 10.51 8.70
CA TYR A 100 1.47 10.63 7.30
C TYR A 100 0.49 10.07 6.29
N VAL A 101 -0.36 9.09 6.64
CA VAL A 101 -1.27 8.50 5.67
C VAL A 101 -2.32 9.52 5.23
N TYR A 102 -2.50 9.63 3.92
CA TYR A 102 -3.51 10.51 3.34
C TYR A 102 -4.85 9.80 3.16
N MET A 103 -4.83 8.63 2.56
CA MET A 103 -6.04 7.86 2.26
C MET A 103 -5.76 6.36 2.33
N ILE A 104 -6.72 5.61 2.82
CA ILE A 104 -6.67 4.15 2.87
C ILE A 104 -7.81 3.64 2.02
N VAL A 105 -7.47 2.98 0.92
CA VAL A 105 -8.48 2.42 0.01
C VAL A 105 -8.69 0.95 0.32
N VAL A 106 -9.92 0.62 0.67
CA VAL A 106 -10.36 -0.73 1.03
C VAL A 106 -11.27 -1.25 -0.06
N PRO A 107 -11.01 -2.45 -0.62
CA PRO A 107 -11.96 -3.08 -1.52
C PRO A 107 -13.30 -3.27 -0.80
N PHE A 108 -14.37 -2.77 -1.41
CA PHE A 108 -15.71 -2.79 -0.79
C PHE A 108 -16.14 -4.21 -0.41
N GLU A 109 -15.78 -5.20 -1.22
CA GLU A 109 -16.11 -6.61 -1.00
C GLU A 109 -15.51 -7.18 0.29
N TYR A 110 -14.45 -6.54 0.82
CA TYR A 110 -13.77 -6.94 2.07
C TYR A 110 -13.92 -5.93 3.20
N LYS A 111 -14.78 -4.93 3.02
CA LYS A 111 -14.96 -3.83 3.97
C LYS A 111 -15.21 -4.33 5.40
N GLU A 112 -16.16 -5.24 5.56
CA GLU A 112 -16.55 -5.72 6.89
C GLU A 112 -15.39 -6.35 7.64
N GLN A 113 -14.63 -7.23 6.96
CA GLN A 113 -13.49 -7.92 7.57
C GLN A 113 -12.37 -6.95 7.94
N ILE A 114 -12.08 -5.99 7.06
CA ILE A 114 -10.97 -5.06 7.23
C ILE A 114 -11.30 -4.03 8.31
N MET A 115 -12.53 -3.52 8.34
CA MET A 115 -12.91 -2.52 9.34
C MET A 115 -12.91 -3.06 10.77
N LYS A 116 -13.07 -4.35 10.96
CA LYS A 116 -12.96 -4.99 12.28
C LYS A 116 -11.56 -4.88 12.88
N VAL A 117 -10.53 -4.78 12.03
CA VAL A 117 -9.13 -4.73 12.48
C VAL A 117 -8.49 -3.37 12.20
N MET A 118 -9.23 -2.43 11.64
CA MET A 118 -8.72 -1.09 11.35
C MET A 118 -8.56 -0.30 12.66
N PRO A 119 -7.36 0.26 12.94
CA PRO A 119 -7.17 1.12 14.10
C PRO A 119 -8.13 2.32 14.07
N GLU A 120 -8.71 2.66 15.22
CA GLU A 120 -9.69 3.73 15.32
C GLU A 120 -9.16 5.06 14.78
N CYS A 121 -7.89 5.37 15.04
CA CYS A 121 -7.26 6.61 14.57
C CYS A 121 -7.12 6.72 13.05
N LEU A 122 -7.36 5.63 12.30
CA LEU A 122 -7.25 5.61 10.84
C LEU A 122 -8.61 5.52 10.15
N VAL A 123 -9.70 5.29 10.87
CA VAL A 123 -11.02 5.02 10.30
C VAL A 123 -11.53 6.17 9.43
N ASP A 124 -11.27 7.40 9.82
CA ASP A 124 -11.71 8.59 9.09
C ASP A 124 -11.01 8.79 7.74
N ARG A 125 -9.93 8.06 7.49
CA ARG A 125 -9.17 8.10 6.22
C ARG A 125 -9.50 6.96 5.29
N VAL A 126 -10.39 6.06 5.71
CA VAL A 126 -10.77 4.90 4.91
C VAL A 126 -11.80 5.28 3.87
N CYS A 127 -11.53 4.89 2.63
CA CYS A 127 -12.47 4.97 1.52
C CYS A 127 -12.67 3.57 0.95
N CYS A 128 -13.90 3.19 0.71
CA CYS A 128 -14.22 1.90 0.12
C CYS A 128 -14.48 2.05 -1.37
N LEU A 129 -13.92 1.15 -2.16
CA LEU A 129 -14.05 1.15 -3.60
C LEU A 129 -14.32 -0.27 -4.08
N SER A 130 -15.34 -0.44 -4.89
CA SER A 130 -15.72 -1.75 -5.40
C SER A 130 -14.65 -2.29 -6.36
N HIS A 131 -14.16 -3.51 -6.10
CA HIS A 131 -13.17 -4.16 -6.94
C HIS A 131 -13.75 -4.66 -8.25
N ASP A 132 -15.01 -5.14 -8.26
CA ASP A 132 -15.75 -5.57 -9.45
C ASP A 132 -15.04 -6.66 -10.26
N LYS A 133 -14.27 -7.53 -9.60
CA LYS A 133 -13.50 -8.61 -10.24
C LYS A 133 -12.53 -8.12 -11.33
N LEU A 134 -12.08 -6.89 -11.24
CA LEU A 134 -11.07 -6.34 -12.15
C LEU A 134 -9.74 -7.07 -11.99
N ASP A 135 -8.93 -7.09 -13.06
CA ASP A 135 -7.56 -7.56 -12.96
C ASP A 135 -6.68 -6.53 -12.21
N VAL A 136 -5.44 -6.90 -11.94
CA VAL A 136 -4.53 -6.04 -11.15
C VAL A 136 -4.28 -4.69 -11.81
N TRP A 137 -4.19 -4.64 -13.12
CA TRP A 137 -3.92 -3.39 -13.85
C TRP A 137 -5.12 -2.47 -13.85
N GLN A 138 -6.29 -3.02 -14.13
CA GLN A 138 -7.56 -2.28 -14.10
C GLN A 138 -7.87 -1.78 -12.69
N TRP A 139 -7.66 -2.61 -11.69
CA TRP A 139 -7.84 -2.22 -10.28
C TRP A 139 -6.90 -1.09 -9.88
N SER A 140 -5.61 -1.22 -10.22
CA SER A 140 -4.61 -0.21 -9.93
C SER A 140 -4.98 1.13 -10.56
N GLU A 141 -5.42 1.13 -11.82
CA GLU A 141 -5.84 2.35 -12.53
C GLU A 141 -7.10 2.96 -11.90
N LYS A 142 -8.07 2.13 -11.56
CA LYS A 142 -9.32 2.58 -10.90
C LYS A 142 -9.02 3.26 -9.57
N VAL A 143 -8.20 2.63 -8.74
CA VAL A 143 -7.85 3.19 -7.42
C VAL A 143 -7.04 4.48 -7.57
N TYR A 144 -6.06 4.49 -8.45
CA TYR A 144 -5.26 5.69 -8.71
C TYR A 144 -6.11 6.86 -9.16
N SER A 145 -7.01 6.63 -10.11
CA SER A 145 -7.92 7.68 -10.62
C SER A 145 -8.84 8.20 -9.51
N PHE A 146 -9.37 7.31 -8.69
CA PHE A 146 -10.20 7.68 -7.55
C PHE A 146 -9.45 8.57 -6.55
N VAL A 147 -8.25 8.16 -6.14
CA VAL A 147 -7.44 8.93 -5.20
C VAL A 147 -7.05 10.28 -5.78
N HIS A 148 -6.69 10.31 -7.06
CA HIS A 148 -6.31 11.53 -7.75
C HIS A 148 -7.48 12.54 -7.83
N GLU A 149 -8.68 12.07 -8.15
CA GLU A 149 -9.87 12.92 -8.18
C GLU A 149 -10.22 13.47 -6.78
N MET A 150 -10.12 12.63 -5.75
CA MET A 150 -10.36 13.07 -4.37
C MET A 150 -9.34 14.12 -3.92
N THR A 151 -8.10 14.01 -4.37
CA THR A 151 -7.05 14.98 -4.07
C THR A 151 -7.33 16.34 -4.71
N LYS A 152 -7.90 16.37 -5.90
CA LYS A 152 -8.27 17.61 -6.59
C LYS A 152 -9.42 18.36 -5.91
N CYS A 153 -10.31 17.63 -5.23
CA CYS A 153 -11.47 18.21 -4.55
C CYS A 153 -11.12 18.86 -3.21
N ASN A 154 -9.92 18.65 -2.74
CA ASN A 154 -9.40 19.21 -1.51
C ASN A 154 -8.33 20.27 -1.81
#